data_5b083f01e84b8dbca91657d1f3941ea5
#
_entry.id   5b083f01e84b8dbca91657d1f3941ea5
#
_cell.length_a   1.000
_cell.length_b   1.000
_cell.length_c   1.000
_cell.angle_alpha   90.00
_cell.angle_beta   90.00
_cell.angle_gamma   90.00
#
_symmetry.space_group_name_H-M   'P 1'
#
loop_
_entity.id
_entity.type
_entity.pdbx_description
1 polymer ?
#
loop_
_entity_poly.entity_id
_entity_poly.type
_entity_poly.pdbx_seq_one_letter_code
_entity_poly.pdbx_strand_id
1 'polypeptide(L)'
;MDAKSSKEKPRSPKRAEMPPAPDGLRMLARNRVAIEGVTPLVDGGRFAIKRLEGEPLKIEADVFCDGHEKIGAAILTRPAGEAGWTETPLVFVENDRWAGEVVFDRPGPWRYTVIGWRDAFGTWASDTRKKRDAGQVIALEPVSYTHLTLPTILLV
;
A
#
# COMPACT_ATOMS: atom_id res chain seq x y z
N MET A 1 -53.56 9.69 46.25
CA MET A 1 -53.29 8.45 45.42
C MET A 1 -52.73 8.87 44.12
N ASP A 2 -51.39 9.01 44.07
CA ASP A 2 -50.68 9.47 42.90
C ASP A 2 -50.01 8.31 42.21
N ALA A 3 -50.49 7.97 41.01
CA ALA A 3 -49.90 6.94 40.17
C ALA A 3 -48.73 7.52 39.40
N LYS A 4 -47.52 7.15 39.79
CA LYS A 4 -46.26 7.47 39.11
C LYS A 4 -46.15 6.66 37.80
N SER A 5 -46.47 7.25 36.66
CA SER A 5 -46.22 6.68 35.33
C SER A 5 -44.71 6.70 35.04
N SER A 6 -44.06 5.55 35.12
CA SER A 6 -42.69 5.35 34.66
C SER A 6 -42.67 5.29 33.14
N LYS A 7 -42.20 6.35 32.50
CA LYS A 7 -41.90 6.32 31.04
C LYS A 7 -40.67 5.48 30.80
N GLU A 8 -40.84 4.30 30.23
CA GLU A 8 -39.77 3.43 29.75
C GLU A 8 -39.07 4.09 28.55
N LYS A 9 -37.77 4.32 28.69
CA LYS A 9 -36.92 4.93 27.67
C LYS A 9 -36.74 3.91 26.53
N PRO A 10 -36.97 4.28 25.25
CA PRO A 10 -36.81 3.33 24.14
C PRO A 10 -35.38 2.83 24.08
N ARG A 11 -35.21 1.51 24.08
CA ARG A 11 -33.93 0.83 23.90
C ARG A 11 -33.45 1.11 22.49
N SER A 12 -32.24 1.66 22.36
CA SER A 12 -31.54 1.81 21.08
C SER A 12 -31.44 0.46 20.37
N PRO A 13 -31.69 0.38 19.06
CA PRO A 13 -31.57 -0.87 18.33
C PRO A 13 -30.13 -1.39 18.47
N LYS A 14 -29.99 -2.64 18.89
CA LYS A 14 -28.69 -3.34 18.90
C LYS A 14 -28.12 -3.29 17.50
N ARG A 15 -26.96 -2.65 17.35
CA ARG A 15 -26.20 -2.67 16.11
C ARG A 15 -25.96 -4.13 15.72
N ALA A 16 -26.45 -4.54 14.56
CA ALA A 16 -26.23 -5.88 14.04
C ALA A 16 -24.73 -6.15 14.01
N GLU A 17 -24.31 -7.21 14.68
CA GLU A 17 -22.90 -7.62 14.70
C GLU A 17 -22.54 -8.11 13.30
N MET A 18 -21.69 -7.37 12.60
CA MET A 18 -21.22 -7.72 11.28
C MET A 18 -20.40 -9.02 11.37
N PRO A 19 -20.63 -9.98 10.47
CA PRO A 19 -19.83 -11.20 10.46
C PRO A 19 -18.33 -10.86 10.32
N PRO A 20 -17.44 -11.65 10.92
CA PRO A 20 -16.01 -11.39 10.83
C PRO A 20 -15.57 -11.38 9.36
N ALA A 21 -14.78 -10.37 8.98
CA ALA A 21 -14.24 -10.26 7.64
C ALA A 21 -13.42 -11.51 7.28
N PRO A 22 -13.47 -12.00 6.04
CA PRO A 22 -12.60 -13.08 5.56
C PRO A 22 -11.13 -12.78 5.86
N ASP A 23 -10.34 -13.82 6.14
CA ASP A 23 -8.94 -13.66 6.54
C ASP A 23 -8.11 -12.85 5.55
N GLY A 24 -8.39 -12.95 4.24
CA GLY A 24 -7.77 -12.13 3.21
C GLY A 24 -8.04 -10.62 3.39
N LEU A 25 -9.26 -10.22 3.74
CA LEU A 25 -9.59 -8.82 4.05
C LEU A 25 -8.94 -8.33 5.33
N ARG A 26 -8.77 -9.21 6.31
CA ARG A 26 -8.03 -8.87 7.55
C ARG A 26 -6.54 -8.65 7.28
N MET A 27 -5.94 -9.41 6.38
CA MET A 27 -4.55 -9.20 5.97
C MET A 27 -4.39 -7.88 5.20
N LEU A 28 -5.30 -7.56 4.29
CA LEU A 28 -5.32 -6.29 3.57
C LEU A 28 -5.49 -5.10 4.53
N ALA A 29 -6.39 -5.24 5.53
CA ALA A 29 -6.58 -4.20 6.55
C ALA A 29 -5.36 -3.98 7.47
N ARG A 30 -4.49 -4.97 7.60
CA ARG A 30 -3.25 -4.83 8.38
C ARG A 30 -2.19 -4.01 7.66
N ASN A 31 -2.16 -4.05 6.34
CA ASN A 31 -1.14 -3.33 5.57
C ASN A 31 -1.41 -1.83 5.46
N ARG A 32 -2.66 -1.39 5.59
CA ARG A 32 -3.09 0.02 5.66
C ARG A 32 -2.30 0.99 4.75
N VAL A 33 -1.92 0.53 3.58
CA VAL A 33 -1.34 1.36 2.54
C VAL A 33 -2.44 1.65 1.53
N ALA A 34 -2.78 2.92 1.39
CA ALA A 34 -3.72 3.39 0.38
C ALA A 34 -2.96 3.77 -0.89
N ILE A 35 -3.58 3.50 -2.03
CA ILE A 35 -3.08 3.87 -3.35
C ILE A 35 -4.22 4.53 -4.08
N GLU A 36 -4.04 5.79 -4.42
CA GLU A 36 -5.05 6.62 -5.09
C GLU A 36 -4.42 7.39 -6.26
N GLY A 37 -5.25 8.03 -7.06
CA GLY A 37 -4.79 8.95 -8.09
C GLY A 37 -3.80 8.37 -9.10
N VAL A 38 -3.88 7.06 -9.39
CA VAL A 38 -2.99 6.42 -10.36
C VAL A 38 -3.18 7.04 -11.73
N THR A 39 -2.10 7.50 -12.34
CA THR A 39 -2.09 8.10 -13.69
C THR A 39 -0.96 7.51 -14.53
N PRO A 40 -1.15 7.43 -15.87
CA PRO A 40 -2.33 7.82 -16.63
C PRO A 40 -3.42 6.74 -16.63
N LEU A 41 -4.66 7.12 -16.42
CA LEU A 41 -5.83 6.25 -16.56
C LEU A 41 -6.88 6.91 -17.44
N VAL A 42 -7.53 6.14 -18.29
CA VAL A 42 -8.67 6.60 -19.10
C VAL A 42 -9.94 5.97 -18.55
N ASP A 43 -10.88 6.79 -18.10
CA ASP A 43 -12.16 6.38 -17.52
C ASP A 43 -11.98 5.31 -16.42
N GLY A 44 -11.14 5.61 -15.43
CA GLY A 44 -10.87 4.70 -14.30
C GLY A 44 -10.21 3.38 -14.70
N GLY A 45 -9.49 3.33 -15.83
CA GLY A 45 -8.84 2.11 -16.32
C GLY A 45 -9.72 1.24 -17.22
N ARG A 46 -10.92 1.71 -17.60
CA ARG A 46 -11.81 0.97 -18.51
C ARG A 46 -11.28 0.90 -19.93
N PHE A 47 -10.51 1.90 -20.35
CA PHE A 47 -9.94 1.98 -21.70
C PHE A 47 -8.42 1.97 -21.63
N ALA A 48 -7.81 1.32 -22.63
CA ALA A 48 -6.37 1.29 -22.77
C ALA A 48 -5.85 2.67 -23.21
N ILE A 49 -4.72 3.07 -22.63
CA ILE A 49 -3.93 4.19 -23.13
C ILE A 49 -3.06 3.71 -24.31
N LYS A 50 -2.89 4.58 -25.32
CA LYS A 50 -2.00 4.28 -26.45
C LYS A 50 -0.65 4.93 -26.21
N ARG A 51 0.42 4.15 -26.44
CA ARG A 51 1.81 4.59 -26.37
C ARG A 51 2.60 3.98 -27.52
N LEU A 52 3.69 4.61 -27.87
CA LEU A 52 4.63 4.08 -28.86
C LEU A 52 5.64 3.17 -28.13
N GLU A 53 6.10 2.16 -28.87
CA GLU A 53 7.18 1.29 -28.42
C GLU A 53 8.44 2.13 -28.19
N GLY A 54 9.17 1.84 -27.09
CA GLY A 54 10.38 2.56 -26.72
C GLY A 54 10.18 3.92 -26.08
N GLU A 55 8.95 4.48 -26.07
CA GLU A 55 8.68 5.71 -25.32
C GLU A 55 8.52 5.47 -23.84
N PRO A 56 9.15 6.29 -22.99
CA PRO A 56 8.92 6.20 -21.54
C PRO A 56 7.49 6.61 -21.21
N LEU A 57 6.80 5.76 -20.45
CA LEU A 57 5.53 6.06 -19.82
C LEU A 57 5.75 6.43 -18.37
N LYS A 58 5.53 7.69 -18.04
CA LYS A 58 5.51 8.13 -16.65
C LYS A 58 4.23 7.65 -15.98
N ILE A 59 4.37 6.93 -14.86
CA ILE A 59 3.27 6.47 -14.02
C ILE A 59 3.42 7.13 -12.65
N GLU A 60 2.34 7.69 -12.16
CA GLU A 60 2.29 8.35 -10.87
C GLU A 60 1.11 7.83 -10.06
N ALA A 61 1.26 7.86 -8.74
CA ALA A 61 0.21 7.51 -7.81
C ALA A 61 0.41 8.24 -6.48
N ASP A 62 -0.66 8.45 -5.76
CA ASP A 62 -0.61 8.88 -4.37
C ASP A 62 -0.60 7.62 -3.51
N VAL A 63 0.51 7.41 -2.77
CA VAL A 63 0.71 6.23 -1.93
C VAL A 63 1.02 6.68 -0.52
N PHE A 64 0.15 6.31 0.41
CA PHE A 64 0.26 6.74 1.81
C PHE A 64 -0.22 5.66 2.78
N CYS A 65 0.17 5.79 4.03
CA CYS A 65 -0.32 4.94 5.11
C CYS A 65 -0.59 5.78 6.37
N ASP A 66 -1.40 5.24 7.26
CA ASP A 66 -1.55 5.81 8.59
C ASP A 66 -0.32 5.46 9.45
N GLY A 67 0.21 6.49 10.14
CA GLY A 67 1.38 6.37 11.01
C GLY A 67 2.65 6.99 10.41
N HIS A 68 3.79 6.71 11.07
CA HIS A 68 5.08 7.31 10.72
C HIS A 68 6.03 6.30 10.04
N GLU A 69 5.51 5.14 9.66
CA GLU A 69 6.31 4.11 9.00
C GLU A 69 6.65 4.53 7.58
N LYS A 70 7.84 4.14 7.15
CA LYS A 70 8.21 4.29 5.75
C LYS A 70 7.41 3.33 4.89
N ILE A 71 7.09 3.78 3.70
CA ILE A 71 6.45 2.98 2.68
C ILE A 71 7.35 2.85 1.47
N GLY A 72 7.20 1.74 0.75
CA GLY A 72 7.74 1.55 -0.58
C GLY A 72 6.60 1.41 -1.57
N ALA A 73 6.86 1.74 -2.82
CA ALA A 73 5.90 1.58 -3.89
C ALA A 73 6.60 1.18 -5.18
N ALA A 74 5.90 0.42 -6.03
CA ALA A 74 6.42 -0.01 -7.32
C ALA A 74 5.31 -0.12 -8.36
N ILE A 75 5.71 -0.01 -9.60
CA ILE A 75 4.90 -0.32 -10.77
C ILE A 75 5.15 -1.79 -11.13
N LEU A 76 4.09 -2.54 -11.30
CA LEU A 76 4.15 -3.86 -11.89
C LEU A 76 3.64 -3.79 -13.32
N THR A 77 4.42 -4.28 -14.27
CA THR A 77 4.04 -4.36 -15.69
C THR A 77 4.12 -5.78 -16.19
N ARG A 78 3.26 -6.13 -17.13
CA ARG A 78 3.36 -7.39 -17.89
C ARG A 78 2.66 -7.29 -19.22
N PRO A 79 3.12 -8.04 -20.25
CA PRO A 79 2.33 -8.24 -21.46
C PRO A 79 1.02 -8.97 -21.15
N ALA A 80 -0.03 -8.65 -21.88
CA ALA A 80 -1.29 -9.36 -21.72
C ALA A 80 -1.14 -10.82 -22.14
N GLY A 81 -1.61 -11.74 -21.30
CA GLY A 81 -1.50 -13.19 -21.53
C GLY A 81 -0.26 -13.83 -20.90
N GLU A 82 0.70 -13.07 -20.40
CA GLU A 82 1.84 -13.60 -19.63
C GLU A 82 1.56 -13.57 -18.12
N ALA A 83 2.16 -14.51 -17.41
CA ALA A 83 1.96 -14.63 -15.95
C ALA A 83 2.95 -13.78 -15.14
N GLY A 84 4.17 -13.56 -15.67
CA GLY A 84 5.24 -12.85 -14.96
C GLY A 84 5.00 -11.35 -14.91
N TRP A 85 5.26 -10.74 -13.73
CA TRP A 85 5.28 -9.30 -13.56
C TRP A 85 6.73 -8.80 -13.52
N THR A 86 6.98 -7.70 -14.20
CA THR A 86 8.22 -6.92 -14.05
C THR A 86 7.95 -5.77 -13.09
N GLU A 87 8.82 -5.61 -12.11
CA GLU A 87 8.72 -4.58 -11.08
C GLU A 87 9.64 -3.41 -11.40
N THR A 88 9.12 -2.20 -11.32
CA THR A 88 9.87 -0.95 -11.44
C THR A 88 9.57 -0.10 -10.21
N PRO A 89 10.57 0.25 -9.39
CA PRO A 89 10.36 1.07 -8.21
C PRO A 89 9.76 2.44 -8.54
N LEU A 90 8.83 2.90 -7.70
CA LEU A 90 8.41 4.29 -7.67
C LEU A 90 9.28 5.09 -6.71
N VAL A 91 9.55 6.33 -7.05
CA VAL A 91 10.29 7.28 -6.23
C VAL A 91 9.31 8.29 -5.64
N PHE A 92 9.46 8.57 -4.34
CA PHE A 92 8.69 9.62 -3.68
C PHE A 92 9.05 10.99 -4.27
N VAL A 93 8.04 11.78 -4.60
CA VAL A 93 8.19 13.13 -5.14
C VAL A 93 7.87 14.16 -4.06
N GLU A 94 6.61 14.29 -3.70
CA GLU A 94 6.12 15.21 -2.67
C GLU A 94 4.66 14.87 -2.32
N ASN A 95 4.21 15.26 -1.12
CA ASN A 95 2.80 15.18 -0.72
C ASN A 95 2.13 13.83 -1.05
N ASP A 96 2.77 12.73 -0.66
CA ASP A 96 2.33 11.36 -0.93
C ASP A 96 2.38 10.94 -2.41
N ARG A 97 2.82 11.84 -3.30
CA ARG A 97 2.98 11.55 -4.73
C ARG A 97 4.25 10.77 -5.01
N TRP A 98 4.09 9.67 -5.71
CA TRP A 98 5.16 8.80 -6.17
C TRP A 98 5.16 8.75 -7.69
N ALA A 99 6.32 8.64 -8.28
CA ALA A 99 6.48 8.60 -9.73
C ALA A 99 7.54 7.59 -10.16
N GLY A 100 7.34 7.01 -11.32
CA GLY A 100 8.30 6.14 -11.99
C GLY A 100 8.05 6.11 -13.48
N GLU A 101 9.02 5.59 -14.22
CA GLU A 101 8.92 5.46 -15.68
C GLU A 101 9.13 4.01 -16.08
N VAL A 102 8.32 3.57 -17.04
CA VAL A 102 8.44 2.26 -17.66
C VAL A 102 8.54 2.42 -19.16
N VAL A 103 9.33 1.56 -19.78
CA VAL A 103 9.48 1.50 -21.24
C VAL A 103 8.99 0.14 -21.70
N PHE A 104 8.17 0.12 -22.74
CA PHE A 104 7.66 -1.11 -23.33
C PHE A 104 8.54 -1.45 -24.55
N ASP A 105 9.10 -2.65 -24.55
CA ASP A 105 10.09 -3.13 -25.50
C ASP A 105 9.49 -3.79 -26.75
N ARG A 106 8.17 -3.92 -26.81
CA ARG A 106 7.47 -4.54 -27.93
C ARG A 106 6.03 -4.04 -28.07
N PRO A 107 5.48 -4.04 -29.28
CA PRO A 107 4.09 -3.69 -29.48
C PRO A 107 3.16 -4.75 -28.90
N GLY A 108 1.94 -4.35 -28.60
CA GLY A 108 0.88 -5.23 -28.09
C GLY A 108 0.21 -4.70 -26.82
N PRO A 109 -0.77 -5.42 -26.32
CA PRO A 109 -1.44 -5.02 -25.09
C PRO A 109 -0.60 -5.35 -23.85
N TRP A 110 -0.41 -4.36 -23.00
CA TRP A 110 0.25 -4.48 -21.72
C TRP A 110 -0.73 -4.21 -20.57
N ARG A 111 -0.44 -4.73 -19.42
CA ARG A 111 -1.12 -4.40 -18.17
C ARG A 111 -0.13 -3.81 -17.21
N TYR A 112 -0.57 -2.81 -16.44
CA TYR A 112 0.19 -2.29 -15.33
C TYR A 112 -0.70 -2.06 -14.12
N THR A 113 -0.09 -2.07 -12.96
CA THR A 113 -0.70 -1.72 -11.67
C THR A 113 0.36 -1.12 -10.77
N VAL A 114 -0.08 -0.44 -9.72
CA VAL A 114 0.81 0.07 -8.68
C VAL A 114 0.59 -0.76 -7.42
N ILE A 115 1.67 -1.09 -6.75
CA ILE A 115 1.67 -1.73 -5.44
C ILE A 115 2.36 -0.84 -4.42
N GLY A 116 1.95 -0.94 -3.17
CA GLY A 116 2.57 -0.25 -2.05
C GLY A 116 2.67 -1.17 -0.84
N TRP A 117 3.71 -0.99 -0.05
CA TRP A 117 3.95 -1.77 1.17
C TRP A 117 4.59 -0.93 2.27
N ARG A 118 4.44 -1.36 3.51
CA ARG A 118 5.21 -0.81 4.63
C ARG A 118 6.63 -1.30 4.57
N ASP A 119 7.56 -0.37 4.51
CA ASP A 119 9.00 -0.67 4.53
C ASP A 119 9.49 -0.73 5.99
N ALA A 120 9.29 -1.86 6.61
CA ALA A 120 9.71 -2.10 7.99
C ALA A 120 11.23 -1.95 8.15
N PHE A 121 12.01 -2.40 7.15
CA PHE A 121 13.46 -2.26 7.18
C PHE A 121 13.88 -0.79 7.06
N GLY A 122 13.34 -0.07 6.10
CA GLY A 122 13.63 1.35 5.92
C GLY A 122 13.21 2.19 7.12
N THR A 123 12.12 1.83 7.78
CA THR A 123 11.66 2.46 9.02
C THR A 123 12.68 2.25 10.12
N TRP A 124 13.03 1.00 10.40
CA TRP A 124 14.03 0.65 11.40
C TRP A 124 15.40 1.30 11.14
N ALA A 125 15.88 1.23 9.90
CA ALA A 125 17.17 1.82 9.53
C ALA A 125 17.20 3.34 9.73
N SER A 126 16.08 4.00 9.42
CA SER A 126 15.92 5.44 9.63
C SER A 126 15.93 5.79 11.12
N ASP A 127 15.18 5.05 11.92
CA ASP A 127 15.07 5.30 13.35
C ASP A 127 16.38 5.00 14.08
N THR A 128 17.05 3.93 13.69
CA THR A 128 18.40 3.58 14.19
C THR A 128 19.41 4.68 13.86
N ARG A 129 19.35 5.23 12.64
CA ARG A 129 20.22 6.35 12.25
C ARG A 129 19.97 7.59 13.09
N LYS A 130 18.69 7.97 13.28
CA LYS A 130 18.32 9.12 14.12
C LYS A 130 18.80 8.96 15.56
N LYS A 131 18.64 7.77 16.15
CA LYS A 131 19.11 7.45 17.50
C LYS A 131 20.63 7.54 17.60
N ARG A 132 21.36 7.02 16.63
CA ARG A 132 22.83 7.12 16.56
C ARG A 132 23.27 8.57 16.48
N ASP A 133 22.66 9.37 15.63
CA ASP A 133 23.00 10.76 15.41
C ASP A 133 22.67 11.63 16.66
N ALA A 134 21.70 11.17 17.46
CA ALA A 134 21.37 11.73 18.79
C ALA A 134 22.28 11.22 19.93
N GLY A 135 23.32 10.42 19.64
CA GLY A 135 24.25 9.87 20.64
C GLY A 135 23.69 8.80 21.55
N GLN A 136 22.56 8.17 21.20
CA GLN A 136 21.97 7.09 21.98
C GLN A 136 22.66 5.75 21.72
N VAL A 137 22.76 4.92 22.76
CA VAL A 137 23.38 3.59 22.65
C VAL A 137 22.42 2.62 21.97
N ILE A 138 22.80 2.07 20.81
CA ILE A 138 21.96 1.23 19.93
C ILE A 138 22.22 -0.27 20.16
N ALA A 139 22.86 -0.66 21.24
CA ALA A 139 23.42 -2.02 21.42
C ALA A 139 22.39 -3.17 21.35
N LEU A 140 21.10 -2.91 21.54
CA LEU A 140 20.03 -3.94 21.56
C LEU A 140 19.13 -3.95 20.31
N GLU A 141 19.24 -2.97 19.44
CA GLU A 141 18.34 -2.81 18.28
C GLU A 141 18.53 -3.87 17.16
N PRO A 142 19.76 -4.34 16.86
CA PRO A 142 19.95 -5.37 15.84
C PRO A 142 19.29 -6.70 16.16
N VAL A 143 19.13 -7.05 17.44
CA VAL A 143 18.56 -8.33 17.90
C VAL A 143 17.04 -8.39 17.65
N SER A 144 16.34 -7.27 17.81
CA SER A 144 14.90 -7.20 17.57
C SER A 144 14.54 -7.37 16.09
N TYR A 145 15.49 -7.08 15.20
CA TYR A 145 15.26 -7.12 13.74
C TYR A 145 15.41 -8.51 13.13
N THR A 146 16.16 -9.41 13.76
CA THR A 146 16.31 -10.79 13.27
C THR A 146 15.00 -11.60 13.31
N HIS A 147 13.98 -11.10 14.00
CA HIS A 147 12.63 -11.68 14.02
C HIS A 147 11.65 -11.08 12.98
N LEU A 148 12.04 -10.03 12.28
CA LEU A 148 11.30 -9.58 11.11
C LEU A 148 11.64 -10.51 9.94
N THR A 149 10.98 -11.64 9.89
CA THR A 149 11.02 -12.52 8.72
C THR A 149 10.63 -11.69 7.52
N LEU A 150 11.53 -11.59 6.57
CA LEU A 150 11.23 -11.10 5.24
C LEU A 150 9.95 -11.80 4.78
N PRO A 151 8.95 -11.09 4.26
CA PRO A 151 7.80 -11.75 3.69
C PRO A 151 8.35 -12.68 2.61
N THR A 152 8.30 -13.98 2.87
CA THR A 152 8.56 -14.98 1.86
C THR A 152 7.48 -14.75 0.81
N ILE A 153 7.87 -14.22 -0.33
CA ILE A 153 7.00 -14.19 -1.51
C ILE A 153 6.79 -15.63 -1.88
N LEU A 154 5.69 -16.20 -1.43
CA LEU A 154 5.25 -17.48 -1.92
C LEU A 154 4.72 -17.23 -3.33
N LEU A 155 5.59 -17.44 -4.32
CA LEU A 155 5.19 -17.59 -5.71
C LEU A 155 4.42 -18.91 -5.80
N VAL A 156 3.11 -18.82 -5.98
CA VAL A 156 2.26 -19.91 -6.51
C VAL A 156 1.87 -19.54 -7.91
#